data_2a3cbe51e762b215b29e3cfc3b1964c1
#
_entry.id   2a3cbe51e762b215b29e3cfc3b1964c1
#
_cell.length_a   1.000
_cell.length_b   1.000
_cell.length_c   1.000
_cell.angle_alpha   90.00
_cell.angle_beta   90.00
_cell.angle_gamma   90.00
#
_symmetry.space_group_name_H-M   'P 1'
#
loop_
_entity.id
_entity.type
_entity.pdbx_description
1 polymer ?
#
loop_
_entity_poly.entity_id
_entity_poly.type
_entity_poly.pdbx_seq_one_letter_code
_entity_poly.pdbx_strand_id
1 'polypeptide(L)'
;MYAGSARRGRAEATGGHVFELQLLQRALMQVVVAGISEISRAIISRKEESEKHASEQGRECFQLLVEGVGLQAVMGVRGLRGETARTTHVMEVEKVLGIEAARKTTMDEIQFTMRSHGMDIDDRHV
;
A
#
# COMPACT_ATOMS: atom_id res chain seq x y z
N MET A 1 23.17 26.81 58.63
CA MET A 1 23.33 27.42 57.29
C MET A 1 23.69 26.29 56.31
N TYR A 2 22.74 25.69 55.63
CA TYR A 2 22.85 24.83 54.43
C TYR A 2 21.56 24.00 54.26
N ALA A 3 20.52 24.62 53.75
CA ALA A 3 19.34 23.93 53.26
C ALA A 3 18.76 24.72 52.09
N GLY A 4 19.35 24.59 50.91
CA GLY A 4 18.90 25.37 49.77
C GLY A 4 19.23 24.81 48.38
N SER A 5 19.93 23.68 48.29
CA SER A 5 20.42 23.22 46.97
C SER A 5 19.74 21.96 46.40
N ALA A 6 18.97 21.24 47.20
CA ALA A 6 18.43 19.95 46.79
C ALA A 6 17.08 20.01 46.03
N ARG A 7 16.40 21.17 45.96
CA ARG A 7 15.07 21.28 45.33
C ARG A 7 15.05 21.75 43.87
N ARG A 8 16.13 22.37 43.38
CA ARG A 8 16.16 22.83 41.98
C ARG A 8 16.42 21.71 40.94
N GLY A 9 17.24 20.73 41.30
CA GLY A 9 17.55 19.63 40.36
C GLY A 9 16.40 18.66 40.07
N ARG A 10 15.38 18.60 40.97
CA ARG A 10 14.25 17.66 40.82
C ARG A 10 13.13 18.18 39.92
N ALA A 11 13.01 19.49 39.77
CA ALA A 11 11.99 20.11 38.89
C ALA A 11 12.42 20.10 37.42
N GLU A 12 13.73 20.29 37.16
CA GLU A 12 14.25 20.24 35.79
C GLU A 12 14.27 18.81 35.21
N ALA A 13 14.57 17.82 36.03
CA ALA A 13 14.52 16.41 35.65
C ALA A 13 13.09 15.94 35.32
N THR A 14 12.08 16.45 36.00
CA THR A 14 10.67 16.08 35.79
C THR A 14 10.12 16.70 34.52
N GLY A 15 10.54 17.90 34.13
CA GLY A 15 10.12 18.53 32.86
C GLY A 15 10.67 17.81 31.63
N GLY A 16 11.90 17.33 31.66
CA GLY A 16 12.51 16.55 30.58
C GLY A 16 11.78 15.25 30.30
N HIS A 17 11.43 14.51 31.33
CA HIS A 17 10.71 13.23 31.17
C HIS A 17 9.30 13.39 30.63
N VAL A 18 8.60 14.49 30.88
CA VAL A 18 7.26 14.75 30.30
C VAL A 18 7.35 14.91 28.79
N PHE A 19 8.35 15.63 28.28
CA PHE A 19 8.56 15.79 26.84
C PHE A 19 8.98 14.47 26.18
N GLU A 20 9.82 13.68 26.83
CA GLU A 20 10.20 12.35 26.35
C GLU A 20 9.01 11.40 26.28
N LEU A 21 8.13 11.41 27.27
CA LEU A 21 6.89 10.62 27.28
C LEU A 21 5.92 11.05 26.16
N GLN A 22 5.79 12.35 25.92
CA GLN A 22 4.96 12.84 24.81
C GLN A 22 5.51 12.45 23.45
N LEU A 23 6.83 12.51 23.26
CA LEU A 23 7.51 12.04 22.07
C LEU A 23 7.31 10.54 21.87
N LEU A 24 7.48 9.75 22.92
CA LEU A 24 7.26 8.32 22.91
C LEU A 24 5.81 7.97 22.56
N GLN A 25 4.84 8.66 23.14
CA GLN A 25 3.42 8.47 22.84
C GLN A 25 3.14 8.69 21.36
N ARG A 26 3.67 9.76 20.76
CA ARG A 26 3.50 10.03 19.32
C ARG A 26 4.20 8.99 18.46
N ALA A 27 5.39 8.55 18.84
CA ALA A 27 6.12 7.52 18.11
C ALA A 27 5.41 6.17 18.16
N LEU A 28 4.85 5.80 19.31
CA LEU A 28 4.11 4.54 19.48
C LEU A 28 2.85 4.46 18.60
N MET A 29 2.19 5.59 18.34
CA MET A 29 1.02 5.61 17.43
C MET A 29 1.39 5.34 15.97
N GLN A 30 2.66 5.55 15.60
CA GLN A 30 3.14 5.35 14.22
C GLN A 30 3.78 3.97 14.01
N VAL A 31 3.93 3.17 15.07
CA VAL A 31 4.53 1.84 14.97
C VAL A 31 3.55 0.85 14.37
N VAL A 32 3.93 0.29 13.23
CA VAL A 32 3.17 -0.79 12.59
C VAL A 32 3.48 -2.10 13.33
N VAL A 33 2.50 -2.65 14.03
CA VAL A 33 2.64 -3.89 14.80
C VAL A 33 2.52 -5.12 13.92
N ALA A 34 1.66 -5.07 12.89
CA ALA A 34 1.47 -6.16 11.94
C ALA A 34 0.96 -5.60 10.60
N GLY A 35 1.29 -6.29 9.51
CA GLY A 35 0.90 -5.89 8.16
C GLY A 35 2.04 -5.24 7.38
N ILE A 36 1.70 -4.68 6.22
CA ILE A 36 2.64 -3.99 5.33
C ILE A 36 2.53 -2.50 5.61
N SER A 37 3.63 -1.85 6.03
CA SER A 37 3.66 -0.45 6.46
C SER A 37 3.29 0.54 5.35
N GLU A 38 3.51 0.15 4.10
CA GLU A 38 3.31 1.00 2.92
C GLU A 38 1.88 0.96 2.37
N ILE A 39 1.02 0.13 2.95
CA ILE A 39 -0.39 0.00 2.56
C ILE A 39 -1.27 0.76 3.53
N SER A 40 -2.06 1.70 2.99
CA SER A 40 -3.00 2.50 3.76
C SER A 40 -4.36 1.84 3.93
N ARG A 41 -4.86 1.18 2.87
CA ARG A 41 -6.19 0.58 2.87
C ARG A 41 -6.29 -0.60 1.91
N ALA A 42 -7.10 -1.60 2.27
CA ALA A 42 -7.46 -2.72 1.42
C ALA A 42 -8.98 -2.90 1.41
N ILE A 43 -9.58 -3.01 0.23
CA ILE A 43 -11.02 -3.16 0.02
C ILE A 43 -11.24 -4.44 -0.76
N ILE A 44 -12.14 -5.30 -0.27
CA ILE A 44 -12.57 -6.49 -0.98
C ILE A 44 -13.83 -6.15 -1.74
N SER A 45 -13.80 -6.31 -3.06
CA SER A 45 -14.96 -6.17 -3.92
C SER A 45 -15.30 -7.51 -4.58
N ARG A 46 -16.60 -7.74 -4.82
CA ARG A 46 -17.05 -8.89 -5.58
C ARG A 46 -16.92 -8.55 -7.07
N LYS A 47 -16.26 -9.41 -7.83
CA LYS A 47 -16.14 -9.25 -9.27
C LYS A 47 -17.49 -9.44 -9.92
N GLU A 48 -17.97 -8.45 -10.69
CA GLU A 48 -19.24 -8.54 -11.40
C GLU A 48 -19.15 -9.52 -12.58
N GLU A 49 -20.31 -10.02 -12.99
CA GLU A 49 -20.46 -11.18 -13.90
C GLU A 49 -19.90 -11.00 -15.33
N SER A 50 -19.56 -9.80 -15.75
CA SER A 50 -19.10 -9.50 -17.12
C SER A 50 -17.78 -10.14 -17.52
N GLU A 51 -16.98 -10.62 -16.57
CA GLU A 51 -15.71 -11.32 -16.83
C GLU A 51 -15.75 -12.83 -16.52
N LYS A 52 -16.94 -13.42 -16.50
CA LYS A 52 -17.17 -14.82 -16.09
C LYS A 52 -16.65 -15.89 -17.06
N HIS A 53 -16.06 -15.53 -18.18
CA HIS A 53 -15.58 -16.53 -19.15
C HIS A 53 -14.38 -17.37 -18.69
N ALA A 54 -13.88 -17.17 -17.47
CA ALA A 54 -12.71 -17.90 -16.97
C ALA A 54 -12.93 -18.73 -15.70
N SER A 55 -14.12 -18.78 -15.12
CA SER A 55 -14.35 -19.58 -13.92
C SER A 55 -15.40 -20.67 -14.16
N GLU A 56 -14.93 -21.82 -14.68
CA GLU A 56 -15.73 -23.01 -14.96
C GLU A 56 -16.35 -23.72 -13.74
N GLN A 57 -16.33 -23.13 -12.54
CA GLN A 57 -16.76 -23.84 -11.34
C GLN A 57 -17.61 -23.03 -10.35
N GLY A 58 -18.37 -22.03 -10.78
CA GLY A 58 -19.36 -21.39 -9.90
C GLY A 58 -18.81 -20.82 -8.56
N ARG A 59 -17.49 -20.64 -8.45
CA ARG A 59 -16.84 -20.04 -7.27
C ARG A 59 -16.95 -18.54 -7.34
N GLU A 60 -17.40 -17.94 -6.27
CA GLU A 60 -17.41 -16.49 -6.13
C GLU A 60 -15.97 -15.96 -6.24
N CYS A 61 -15.73 -15.09 -7.20
CA CYS A 61 -14.44 -14.45 -7.37
C CYS A 61 -14.43 -13.09 -6.67
N PHE A 62 -13.53 -12.94 -5.70
CA PHE A 62 -13.30 -11.69 -5.02
C PHE A 62 -12.08 -11.00 -5.60
N GLN A 63 -12.15 -9.69 -5.74
CA GLN A 63 -11.05 -8.84 -6.11
C GLN A 63 -10.64 -7.99 -4.91
N LEU A 64 -9.35 -7.91 -4.64
CA LEU A 64 -8.78 -7.07 -3.60
C LEU A 64 -8.22 -5.80 -4.25
N LEU A 65 -8.76 -4.65 -3.88
CA LEU A 65 -8.22 -3.35 -4.24
C LEU A 65 -7.39 -2.83 -3.07
N VAL A 66 -6.13 -2.53 -3.32
CA VAL A 66 -5.17 -2.09 -2.32
C VAL A 66 -4.68 -0.69 -2.66
N GLU A 67 -4.73 0.21 -1.69
CA GLU A 67 -4.14 1.54 -1.77
C GLU A 67 -2.80 1.57 -1.05
N GLY A 68 -1.74 1.90 -1.76
CA GLY A 68 -0.39 2.00 -1.22
C GLY A 68 0.66 1.64 -2.23
N VAL A 69 1.87 1.44 -1.76
CA VAL A 69 3.06 1.04 -2.52
C VAL A 69 3.52 -0.31 -1.97
N GLY A 70 4.37 -1.04 -2.67
CA GLY A 70 4.91 -2.30 -2.17
C GLY A 70 4.36 -3.54 -2.89
N LEU A 71 4.35 -3.55 -4.23
CA LEU A 71 3.90 -4.67 -5.07
C LEU A 71 4.54 -6.00 -4.64
N GLN A 72 5.84 -6.02 -4.39
CA GLN A 72 6.56 -7.23 -4.00
C GLN A 72 6.05 -7.82 -2.68
N ALA A 73 5.79 -6.95 -1.69
CA ALA A 73 5.28 -7.36 -0.39
C ALA A 73 3.85 -7.91 -0.49
N VAL A 74 3.01 -7.26 -1.31
CA VAL A 74 1.63 -7.70 -1.58
C VAL A 74 1.59 -9.05 -2.28
N MET A 75 2.43 -9.26 -3.30
CA MET A 75 2.50 -10.53 -4.03
C MET A 75 2.91 -11.70 -3.12
N GLY A 76 3.66 -11.45 -2.05
CA GLY A 76 4.11 -12.45 -1.06
C GLY A 76 3.06 -12.82 0.00
N VAL A 77 1.90 -12.16 0.03
CA VAL A 77 0.87 -12.44 1.04
C VAL A 77 0.19 -13.78 0.79
N ARG A 78 0.09 -14.62 1.83
CA ARG A 78 -0.62 -15.90 1.74
C ARG A 78 -2.10 -15.69 1.40
N GLY A 79 -2.59 -16.44 0.43
CA GLY A 79 -3.99 -16.40 -0.01
C GLY A 79 -4.27 -15.46 -1.17
N LEU A 80 -3.30 -14.66 -1.59
CA LEU A 80 -3.38 -13.87 -2.81
C LEU A 80 -2.72 -14.61 -3.99
N ARG A 81 -3.31 -14.44 -5.16
CA ARG A 81 -2.72 -14.90 -6.42
C ARG A 81 -1.76 -13.83 -6.94
N GLY A 82 -0.50 -13.92 -6.56
CA GLY A 82 0.54 -12.96 -6.97
C GLY A 82 0.65 -12.80 -8.49
N GLU A 83 0.38 -13.85 -9.26
CA GLU A 83 0.41 -13.85 -10.73
C GLU A 83 -0.61 -12.88 -11.36
N THR A 84 -1.72 -12.64 -10.67
CA THR A 84 -2.79 -11.75 -11.14
C THR A 84 -2.72 -10.35 -10.54
N ALA A 85 -1.73 -10.10 -9.66
CA ALA A 85 -1.53 -8.79 -9.07
C ALA A 85 -1.14 -7.76 -10.13
N ARG A 86 -1.82 -6.62 -10.13
CA ARG A 86 -1.56 -5.49 -11.02
C ARG A 86 -1.41 -4.23 -10.19
N THR A 87 -0.56 -3.32 -10.63
CA THR A 87 -0.42 -1.99 -10.04
C THR A 87 -0.32 -0.94 -11.15
N THR A 88 -0.81 0.24 -10.89
CA THR A 88 -0.70 1.39 -11.79
C THR A 88 0.68 2.08 -11.70
N HIS A 89 1.50 1.71 -10.71
CA HIS A 89 2.82 2.30 -10.50
C HIS A 89 3.89 1.63 -11.38
N VAL A 90 4.08 2.13 -12.60
CA VAL A 90 4.96 1.56 -13.63
C VAL A 90 6.40 1.36 -13.15
N MET A 91 6.97 2.31 -12.40
CA MET A 91 8.36 2.21 -11.91
C MET A 91 8.56 1.08 -10.90
N GLU A 92 7.52 0.75 -10.15
CA GLU A 92 7.56 -0.39 -9.24
C GLU A 92 7.48 -1.71 -10.00
N VAL A 93 6.63 -1.76 -11.03
CA VAL A 93 6.55 -2.91 -11.94
C VAL A 93 7.89 -3.17 -12.61
N GLU A 94 8.57 -2.12 -13.09
CA GLU A 94 9.90 -2.24 -13.67
C GLU A 94 10.90 -2.87 -12.71
N LYS A 95 10.95 -2.41 -11.48
CA LYS A 95 11.88 -2.89 -10.46
C LYS A 95 11.63 -4.34 -10.04
N VAL A 96 10.38 -4.76 -9.98
CA VAL A 96 9.97 -6.08 -9.45
C VAL A 96 9.84 -7.12 -10.57
N LEU A 97 9.23 -6.76 -11.69
CA LEU A 97 8.88 -7.68 -12.79
C LEU A 97 9.68 -7.44 -14.07
N GLY A 98 10.40 -6.31 -14.15
CA GLY A 98 11.23 -5.96 -15.29
C GLY A 98 10.54 -5.09 -16.34
N ILE A 99 11.31 -4.69 -17.35
CA ILE A 99 10.92 -3.68 -18.35
C ILE A 99 9.75 -4.12 -19.24
N GLU A 100 9.65 -5.39 -19.58
CA GLU A 100 8.57 -5.89 -20.42
C GLU A 100 7.21 -5.81 -19.71
N ALA A 101 7.20 -6.10 -18.41
CA ALA A 101 6.00 -5.93 -17.58
C ALA A 101 5.61 -4.46 -17.45
N ALA A 102 6.58 -3.58 -17.27
CA ALA A 102 6.35 -2.13 -17.21
C ALA A 102 5.76 -1.59 -18.52
N ARG A 103 6.29 -2.02 -19.66
CA ARG A 103 5.75 -1.69 -20.99
C ARG A 103 4.30 -2.11 -21.11
N LYS A 104 3.99 -3.38 -20.77
CA LYS A 104 2.63 -3.89 -20.83
C LYS A 104 1.69 -3.12 -19.91
N THR A 105 2.10 -2.84 -18.68
CA THR A 105 1.31 -2.04 -17.73
C THR A 105 1.00 -0.66 -18.29
N THR A 106 1.99 0.01 -18.89
CA THR A 106 1.79 1.33 -19.52
C THR A 106 0.77 1.27 -20.65
N MET A 107 0.86 0.27 -21.53
CA MET A 107 -0.11 0.08 -22.62
C MET A 107 -1.52 -0.20 -22.09
N ASP A 108 -1.64 -1.10 -21.12
CA ASP A 108 -2.94 -1.45 -20.49
C ASP A 108 -3.59 -0.21 -19.84
N GLU A 109 -2.82 0.63 -19.15
CA GLU A 109 -3.31 1.85 -18.49
C GLU A 109 -3.75 2.93 -19.52
N ILE A 110 -2.99 3.11 -20.60
CA ILE A 110 -3.37 4.03 -21.68
C ILE A 110 -4.69 3.57 -22.32
N GLN A 111 -4.81 2.30 -22.65
CA GLN A 111 -6.03 1.75 -23.24
C GLN A 111 -7.22 1.85 -22.29
N PHE A 112 -7.04 1.54 -21.02
CA PHE A 112 -8.07 1.68 -20.00
C PHE A 112 -8.59 3.12 -19.91
N THR A 113 -7.67 4.08 -19.87
CA THR A 113 -8.00 5.51 -19.81
C THR A 113 -8.74 5.96 -21.07
N MET A 114 -8.27 5.57 -22.24
CA MET A 114 -8.91 5.95 -23.51
C MET A 114 -10.32 5.33 -23.65
N ARG A 115 -10.48 4.05 -23.31
CA ARG A 115 -11.80 3.41 -23.32
C ARG A 115 -12.78 4.04 -22.34
N SER A 116 -12.31 4.45 -21.16
CA SER A 116 -13.14 5.15 -20.18
C SER A 116 -13.67 6.51 -20.69
N HIS A 117 -12.96 7.12 -21.62
CA HIS A 117 -13.36 8.35 -22.33
C HIS A 117 -14.11 8.07 -23.65
N GLY A 118 -14.46 6.83 -23.94
CA GLY A 118 -15.21 6.45 -25.15
C GLY A 118 -14.36 6.44 -26.44
N MET A 119 -13.03 6.47 -26.32
CA MET A 119 -12.11 6.36 -27.45
C MET A 119 -11.54 4.95 -27.52
N ASP A 120 -11.71 4.27 -28.63
CA ASP A 120 -11.08 2.99 -28.89
C ASP A 120 -9.82 3.18 -29.75
N ILE A 121 -8.67 2.80 -29.21
CA ILE A 121 -7.37 2.93 -29.88
C ILE A 121 -6.81 1.53 -30.11
N ASP A 122 -6.37 1.26 -31.34
CA ASP A 122 -5.69 0.01 -31.68
C ASP A 122 -4.31 -0.05 -30.96
N ASP A 123 -3.97 -1.24 -30.46
CA ASP A 123 -2.70 -1.55 -29.76
C ASP A 123 -1.46 -1.16 -30.58
N ARG A 124 -1.59 -1.05 -31.90
CA ARG A 124 -0.48 -0.66 -32.80
C ARG A 124 -0.12 0.81 -32.70
N HIS A 125 -1.00 1.64 -32.12
CA HIS A 125 -0.79 3.08 -32.00
C HIS A 125 -0.34 3.50 -30.59
N VAL A 126 -0.23 2.55 -29.65
CA VAL A 126 0.29 2.72 -28.31
C VAL A 126 1.69 2.13 -28.22
#